data_7de07fcf764c3411e11763636728f8e1
#
_entry.id   7de07fcf764c3411e11763636728f8e1
#
_cell.length_a   1.000
_cell.length_b   1.000
_cell.length_c   1.000
_cell.angle_alpha   90.00
_cell.angle_beta   90.00
_cell.angle_gamma   90.00
#
_symmetry.space_group_name_H-M   'P 1'
#
loop_
_entity.id
_entity.type
_entity.pdbx_description
1 polymer ?
#
loop_
_entity_poly.entity_id
_entity_poly.type
_entity_poly.pdbx_seq_one_letter_code
_entity_poly.pdbx_strand_id
1 'polypeptide(L)'
;MKLLEGKVALITGAARGIGKAIALKFAQEGADIAFTDLVIDENGKQTEAEIAAFGVKAKGYASNAANFEDTANVVKEIHKEFGHIDILVNNAGITKDGLMMRMSEAQWDAVIAVNLKSAFNYINAL
;
A
#
# COMPACT_ATOMS: atom_id res chain seq x y z
N MET A 1 23.11 10.56 -4.96
CA MET A 1 21.95 11.48 -4.85
C MET A 1 20.67 10.67 -4.65
N LYS A 2 19.86 11.07 -3.69
CA LYS A 2 18.58 10.43 -3.41
C LYS A 2 17.47 11.20 -4.12
N LEU A 3 16.74 10.54 -5.00
CA LEU A 3 15.75 11.20 -5.85
C LEU A 3 14.47 11.60 -5.13
N LEU A 4 14.13 10.91 -4.04
CA LEU A 4 12.85 11.09 -3.34
C LEU A 4 13.01 11.64 -1.93
N GLU A 5 14.14 12.22 -1.61
CA GLU A 5 14.38 12.78 -0.29
C GLU A 5 13.34 13.85 0.04
N GLY A 6 12.76 13.77 1.23
CA GLY A 6 11.71 14.68 1.66
C GLY A 6 10.31 14.34 1.16
N LYS A 7 10.17 13.30 0.34
CA LYS A 7 8.86 12.86 -0.17
C LYS A 7 8.27 11.79 0.73
N VAL A 8 6.95 11.72 0.76
CA VAL A 8 6.21 10.66 1.45
C VAL A 8 5.43 9.88 0.41
N ALA A 9 5.66 8.57 0.37
CA ALA A 9 4.96 7.68 -0.53
C ALA A 9 4.01 6.78 0.25
N LEU A 10 2.77 6.69 -0.22
CA LEU A 10 1.79 5.74 0.27
C LEU A 10 1.71 4.60 -0.75
N ILE A 11 2.02 3.40 -0.31
CA ILE A 11 2.01 2.21 -1.17
C ILE A 11 1.03 1.21 -0.61
N THR A 12 0.01 0.86 -1.38
CA THR A 12 -1.00 -0.10 -0.94
C THR A 12 -0.56 -1.52 -1.26
N GLY A 13 -0.87 -2.46 -0.37
CA GLY A 13 -0.51 -3.86 -0.54
C GLY A 13 1.00 -4.12 -0.48
N ALA A 14 1.71 -3.44 0.39
CA ALA A 14 3.17 -3.43 0.39
C ALA A 14 3.83 -4.32 1.47
N ALA A 15 3.05 -5.12 2.21
CA ALA A 15 3.66 -6.00 3.21
C ALA A 15 4.55 -7.07 2.58
N ARG A 16 4.33 -7.39 1.32
CA ARG A 16 5.09 -8.41 0.60
C ARG A 16 4.99 -8.19 -0.91
N GLY A 17 5.72 -9.01 -1.68
CA GLY A 17 5.64 -9.04 -3.14
C GLY A 17 6.13 -7.78 -3.82
N ILE A 18 5.47 -7.42 -4.91
CA ILE A 18 5.85 -6.28 -5.75
C ILE A 18 5.74 -4.96 -4.96
N GLY A 19 4.69 -4.81 -4.17
CA GLY A 19 4.51 -3.61 -3.35
C GLY A 19 5.65 -3.41 -2.35
N LYS A 20 6.10 -4.49 -1.72
CA LYS A 20 7.26 -4.44 -0.82
C LYS A 20 8.52 -4.02 -1.57
N ALA A 21 8.75 -4.59 -2.76
CA ALA A 21 9.92 -4.27 -3.57
C ALA A 21 9.93 -2.77 -3.96
N ILE A 22 8.76 -2.23 -4.32
CA ILE A 22 8.61 -0.81 -4.64
C ILE A 22 8.92 0.05 -3.40
N ALA A 23 8.39 -0.34 -2.24
CA ALA A 23 8.60 0.39 -1.00
C ALA A 23 10.08 0.45 -0.63
N LEU A 24 10.78 -0.68 -0.74
CA LEU A 24 12.21 -0.74 -0.46
C LEU A 24 13.02 0.13 -1.42
N LYS A 25 12.69 0.12 -2.69
CA LYS A 25 13.37 0.95 -3.69
C LYS A 25 13.14 2.44 -3.43
N PHE A 26 11.92 2.83 -3.11
CA PHE A 26 11.60 4.23 -2.79
C PHE A 26 12.32 4.68 -1.51
N ALA A 27 12.39 3.80 -0.50
CA ALA A 27 13.11 4.10 0.72
C ALA A 27 14.61 4.28 0.46
N GLN A 28 15.16 3.47 -0.42
CA GLN A 28 16.56 3.59 -0.83
C GLN A 28 16.83 4.96 -1.48
N GLU A 29 15.83 5.51 -2.17
CA GLU A 29 15.91 6.83 -2.78
C GLU A 29 15.50 7.98 -1.84
N GLY A 30 15.31 7.69 -0.55
CA GLY A 30 15.10 8.70 0.47
C GLY A 30 13.68 9.02 0.86
N ALA A 31 12.70 8.34 0.29
CA ALA A 31 11.30 8.58 0.62
C ALA A 31 10.93 7.98 1.98
N ASP A 32 10.12 8.69 2.75
CA ASP A 32 9.43 8.11 3.88
C ASP A 32 8.27 7.27 3.35
N ILE A 33 8.01 6.14 3.96
CA ILE A 33 7.06 5.16 3.44
C ILE A 33 5.93 4.90 4.44
N ALA A 34 4.70 5.18 4.01
CA ALA A 34 3.51 4.65 4.63
C ALA A 34 3.00 3.55 3.71
N PHE A 35 2.69 2.39 4.26
CA PHE A 35 2.14 1.32 3.44
C PHE A 35 0.95 0.67 4.11
N THR A 36 0.11 0.03 3.31
CA THR A 36 -1.08 -0.65 3.82
C THR A 36 -1.11 -2.09 3.35
N ASP A 37 -1.79 -2.90 4.14
CA ASP A 37 -2.17 -4.24 3.74
C ASP A 37 -3.44 -4.60 4.54
N LEU A 38 -4.09 -5.71 4.20
CA LEU A 38 -5.29 -6.15 4.93
C LEU A 38 -4.97 -6.39 6.40
N VAL A 39 -3.80 -6.96 6.68
CA VAL A 39 -3.34 -7.26 8.03
C VAL A 39 -1.88 -6.88 8.14
N ILE A 40 -1.49 -6.25 9.22
CA ILE A 40 -0.09 -6.03 9.53
C ILE A 40 0.33 -7.10 10.54
N ASP A 41 0.78 -8.21 10.00
CA ASP A 41 1.29 -9.35 10.75
C ASP A 41 2.82 -9.27 10.88
N GLU A 42 3.47 -10.40 11.17
CA GLU A 42 4.93 -10.43 11.29
C GLU A 42 5.64 -10.02 10.00
N ASN A 43 5.07 -10.40 8.85
CA ASN A 43 5.63 -9.99 7.54
C ASN A 43 5.56 -8.48 7.36
N GLY A 44 4.45 -7.87 7.76
CA GLY A 44 4.29 -6.42 7.70
C GLY A 44 5.26 -5.70 8.63
N LYS A 45 5.45 -6.21 9.83
CA LYS A 45 6.40 -5.64 10.79
C LYS A 45 7.83 -5.78 10.31
N GLN A 46 8.16 -6.90 9.69
CA GLN A 46 9.48 -7.10 9.10
C GLN A 46 9.72 -6.12 7.96
N THR A 47 8.71 -5.91 7.12
CA THR A 47 8.79 -4.93 6.04
C THR A 47 9.02 -3.51 6.58
N GLU A 48 8.33 -3.13 7.64
CA GLU A 48 8.56 -1.86 8.33
C GLU A 48 10.02 -1.72 8.75
N ALA A 49 10.56 -2.75 9.38
CA ALA A 49 11.94 -2.73 9.86
C ALA A 49 12.94 -2.64 8.71
N GLU A 50 12.71 -3.38 7.63
CA GLU A 50 13.58 -3.35 6.45
C GLU A 50 13.58 -1.98 5.78
N ILE A 51 12.43 -1.34 5.69
CA ILE A 51 12.31 0.01 5.13
C ILE A 51 13.03 1.02 6.04
N ALA A 52 12.78 0.94 7.35
CA ALA A 52 13.39 1.84 8.32
C ALA A 52 14.91 1.73 8.35
N ALA A 53 15.46 0.58 7.97
CA ALA A 53 16.90 0.36 7.91
C ALA A 53 17.61 1.30 6.92
N PHE A 54 16.88 1.89 5.97
CA PHE A 54 17.43 2.89 5.07
C PHE A 54 17.50 4.29 5.70
N GLY A 55 17.07 4.46 6.95
CA GLY A 55 17.11 5.74 7.64
C GLY A 55 15.89 6.62 7.42
N VAL A 56 14.85 6.09 6.80
CA VAL A 56 13.61 6.81 6.56
C VAL A 56 12.52 6.39 7.55
N LYS A 57 11.46 7.19 7.63
CA LYS A 57 10.28 6.83 8.43
C LYS A 57 9.49 5.77 7.70
N ALA A 58 9.07 4.74 8.42
CA ALA A 58 8.31 3.64 7.85
C ALA A 58 7.21 3.22 8.81
N LYS A 59 5.98 3.09 8.31
CA LYS A 59 4.88 2.57 9.10
C LYS A 59 3.88 1.83 8.22
N GLY A 60 3.47 0.65 8.66
CA GLY A 60 2.42 -0.14 8.04
C GLY A 60 1.09 0.05 8.74
N TYR A 61 0.02 0.07 7.96
CA TYR A 61 -1.35 0.25 8.45
C TYR A 61 -2.22 -0.88 7.93
N ALA A 62 -3.03 -1.47 8.81
CA ALA A 62 -4.05 -2.42 8.38
C ALA A 62 -5.19 -1.64 7.74
N SER A 63 -5.55 -1.98 6.51
CA SER A 63 -6.59 -1.30 5.77
C SER A 63 -7.27 -2.24 4.80
N ASN A 64 -8.60 -2.28 4.84
CA ASN A 64 -9.36 -2.92 3.79
C ASN A 64 -9.55 -1.93 2.64
N ALA A 65 -8.73 -2.05 1.62
CA ALA A 65 -8.70 -1.11 0.50
C ALA A 65 -10.03 -1.07 -0.29
N ALA A 66 -10.87 -2.09 -0.16
CA ALA A 66 -12.19 -2.11 -0.77
C ALA A 66 -13.26 -1.41 0.07
N ASN A 67 -12.94 -0.97 1.27
CA ASN A 67 -13.86 -0.26 2.17
C ASN A 67 -13.53 1.24 2.18
N PHE A 68 -14.47 2.05 1.71
CA PHE A 68 -14.26 3.49 1.60
C PHE A 68 -13.97 4.17 2.94
N GLU A 69 -14.76 3.85 3.97
CA GLU A 69 -14.60 4.45 5.30
C GLU A 69 -13.27 4.10 5.94
N ASP A 70 -12.90 2.83 5.86
CA ASP A 70 -11.64 2.34 6.42
C ASP A 70 -10.45 3.02 5.74
N THR A 71 -10.50 3.12 4.41
CA THR A 71 -9.47 3.80 3.63
C THR A 71 -9.35 5.28 4.03
N ALA A 72 -10.48 5.97 4.15
CA ALA A 72 -10.48 7.38 4.54
C ALA A 72 -9.86 7.58 5.92
N ASN A 73 -10.17 6.70 6.87
CA ASN A 73 -9.61 6.78 8.21
C ASN A 73 -8.11 6.54 8.23
N VAL A 74 -7.64 5.56 7.46
CA VAL A 74 -6.20 5.27 7.35
C VAL A 74 -5.45 6.44 6.73
N VAL A 75 -5.97 7.04 5.67
CA VAL A 75 -5.35 8.21 5.04
C VAL A 75 -5.24 9.38 6.01
N LYS A 76 -6.27 9.59 6.83
CA LYS A 76 -6.22 10.63 7.87
C LYS A 76 -5.11 10.36 8.88
N GLU A 77 -4.94 9.12 9.30
CA GLU A 77 -3.86 8.75 10.22
C GLU A 77 -2.49 8.99 9.58
N ILE A 78 -2.34 8.67 8.31
CA ILE A 78 -1.09 8.88 7.58
C ILE A 78 -0.77 10.37 7.49
N HIS A 79 -1.73 11.20 7.15
CA HIS A 79 -1.54 12.65 7.13
C HIS A 79 -1.14 13.19 8.49
N LYS A 80 -1.73 12.66 9.55
CA LYS A 80 -1.40 13.07 10.91
C LYS A 80 0.03 12.71 11.29
N GLU A 81 0.49 11.52 10.91
CA GLU A 81 1.81 11.02 11.29
C GLU A 81 2.94 11.47 10.38
N PHE A 82 2.67 11.61 9.09
CA PHE A 82 3.69 11.96 8.08
C PHE A 82 3.62 13.41 7.61
N GLY A 83 2.49 14.08 7.84
CA GLY A 83 2.32 15.48 7.48
C GLY A 83 1.80 15.70 6.06
N HIS A 84 2.21 14.90 5.10
CA HIS A 84 1.80 15.02 3.70
C HIS A 84 1.95 13.67 3.00
N ILE A 85 1.37 13.56 1.82
CA ILE A 85 1.52 12.40 0.94
C ILE A 85 1.79 12.95 -0.46
N ASP A 86 2.95 12.63 -1.02
CA ASP A 86 3.37 13.13 -2.33
C ASP A 86 3.15 12.12 -3.44
N ILE A 87 3.22 10.83 -3.13
CA ILE A 87 3.17 9.75 -4.11
C ILE A 87 2.19 8.69 -3.64
N LEU A 88 1.33 8.24 -4.53
CA LEU A 88 0.43 7.12 -4.28
C LEU A 88 0.75 6.00 -5.28
N VAL A 89 1.06 4.82 -4.77
CA VAL A 89 1.23 3.63 -5.59
C VAL A 89 0.08 2.66 -5.27
N ASN A 90 -0.84 2.52 -6.20
CA ASN A 90 -1.98 1.60 -6.07
C ASN A 90 -1.55 0.20 -6.47
N ASN A 91 -1.09 -0.58 -5.49
CA ASN A 91 -0.67 -1.96 -5.68
C ASN A 91 -1.62 -2.95 -4.97
N ALA A 92 -2.46 -2.47 -4.07
CA ALA A 92 -3.41 -3.34 -3.37
C ALA A 92 -4.37 -3.99 -4.35
N GLY A 93 -4.59 -5.27 -4.15
CA GLY A 93 -5.53 -6.03 -4.95
C GLY A 93 -5.43 -7.49 -4.59
N ILE A 94 -6.30 -8.29 -5.17
CA ILE A 94 -6.26 -9.74 -5.02
C ILE A 94 -6.18 -10.40 -6.38
N THR A 95 -5.49 -11.54 -6.43
CA THR A 95 -5.50 -12.41 -7.59
C THR A 95 -5.96 -13.79 -7.14
N LYS A 96 -6.61 -14.50 -8.03
CA LYS A 96 -6.97 -15.89 -7.80
C LYS A 96 -6.13 -16.75 -8.72
N ASP A 97 -5.62 -17.84 -8.19
CA ASP A 97 -4.80 -18.75 -8.97
C ASP A 97 -5.61 -19.35 -10.10
N GLY A 98 -5.00 -19.50 -11.24
CA GLY A 98 -5.59 -20.10 -12.42
C GLY A 98 -5.63 -19.17 -13.61
N LEU A 99 -5.95 -19.74 -14.76
CA LEU A 99 -6.10 -18.97 -15.99
C LEU A 99 -7.42 -18.21 -15.96
N MET A 100 -7.42 -17.03 -16.57
CA MET A 100 -8.60 -16.18 -16.59
C MET A 100 -9.83 -16.91 -17.15
N MET A 101 -9.66 -17.74 -18.16
CA MET A 101 -10.76 -18.51 -18.74
C MET A 101 -11.32 -19.58 -17.80
N ARG A 102 -10.62 -19.91 -16.71
CA ARG A 102 -11.10 -20.83 -15.68
C ARG A 102 -11.62 -20.12 -14.45
N MET A 103 -11.54 -18.80 -14.45
CA MET A 103 -11.98 -17.98 -13.32
C MET A 103 -13.50 -17.94 -13.31
N SER A 104 -14.10 -18.19 -12.15
CA SER A 104 -15.54 -18.06 -11.99
C SER A 104 -15.94 -16.59 -11.99
N GLU A 105 -17.23 -16.32 -12.27
CA GLU A 105 -17.75 -14.96 -12.18
C GLU A 105 -17.53 -14.34 -10.80
N ALA A 106 -17.75 -15.12 -9.74
CA ALA A 106 -17.53 -14.66 -8.38
C ALA A 106 -16.07 -14.29 -8.14
N GLN A 107 -15.12 -15.07 -8.66
CA GLN A 107 -13.69 -14.76 -8.55
C GLN A 107 -13.32 -13.51 -9.33
N TRP A 108 -13.86 -13.37 -10.54
CA TRP A 108 -13.66 -12.17 -11.36
C TRP A 108 -14.19 -10.93 -10.65
N ASP A 109 -15.43 -11.01 -10.15
CA ASP A 109 -16.06 -9.91 -9.43
C ASP A 109 -15.27 -9.52 -8.20
N ALA A 110 -14.72 -10.49 -7.46
CA ALA A 110 -13.89 -10.22 -6.29
C ALA A 110 -12.61 -9.47 -6.67
N VAL A 111 -11.94 -9.89 -7.74
CA VAL A 111 -10.71 -9.23 -8.21
C VAL A 111 -11.02 -7.79 -8.65
N ILE A 112 -12.06 -7.60 -9.43
CA ILE A 112 -12.47 -6.27 -9.91
C ILE A 112 -12.88 -5.39 -8.72
N ALA A 113 -13.67 -5.92 -7.78
CA ALA A 113 -14.11 -5.15 -6.63
C ALA A 113 -12.92 -4.64 -5.79
N VAL A 114 -11.94 -5.48 -5.52
CA VAL A 114 -10.77 -5.07 -4.75
C VAL A 114 -9.87 -4.13 -5.56
N ASN A 115 -9.58 -4.45 -6.80
CA ASN A 115 -8.63 -3.67 -7.59
C ASN A 115 -9.17 -2.30 -7.99
N LEU A 116 -10.37 -2.23 -8.56
CA LEU A 116 -10.95 -0.96 -8.98
C LEU A 116 -11.42 -0.12 -7.80
N LYS A 117 -12.11 -0.73 -6.86
CA LYS A 117 -12.65 -0.02 -5.71
C LYS A 117 -11.53 0.48 -4.79
N SER A 118 -10.47 -0.30 -4.64
CA SER A 118 -9.28 0.10 -3.89
C SER A 118 -8.67 1.38 -4.47
N ALA A 119 -8.43 1.42 -5.77
CA ALA A 119 -7.87 2.59 -6.43
C ALA A 119 -8.77 3.81 -6.24
N PHE A 120 -10.07 3.66 -6.46
CA PHE A 120 -11.05 4.73 -6.27
C PHE A 120 -11.02 5.24 -4.83
N ASN A 121 -11.04 4.33 -3.85
CA ASN A 121 -11.10 4.70 -2.45
C ASN A 121 -9.87 5.51 -2.01
N TYR A 122 -8.67 5.08 -2.41
CA TYR A 122 -7.45 5.78 -2.04
C TYR A 122 -7.30 7.11 -2.77
N ILE A 123 -7.59 7.16 -4.07
CA ILE A 123 -7.52 8.41 -4.83
C ILE A 123 -8.50 9.43 -4.27
N ASN A 124 -9.71 9.00 -3.95
CA ASN A 124 -10.74 9.89 -3.40
C ASN A 124 -10.40 10.39 -1.99
N ALA A 125 -9.71 9.59 -1.19
CA ALA A 125 -9.35 9.95 0.18
C ALA A 125 -8.17 10.94 0.25
N LEU A 126 -7.31 10.93 -0.76
CA LEU A 126 -6.19 11.86 -0.83
C LEU A 126 -6.68 13.27 -1.20
#